data_fe3d1f18f6fa23a65af264b6f8971eb8
#
_entry.id   fe3d1f18f6fa23a65af264b6f8971eb8
#
_cell.length_a   1.000
_cell.length_b   1.000
_cell.length_c   1.000
_cell.angle_alpha   90.00
_cell.angle_beta   90.00
_cell.angle_gamma   90.00
#
_symmetry.space_group_name_H-M   'P 1'
#
loop_
_entity.id
_entity.type
_entity.pdbx_description
1 polymer ?
#
loop_
_entity_poly.entity_id
_entity_poly.type
_entity_poly.pdbx_seq_one_letter_code
_entity_poly.pdbx_strand_id
1 'polypeptide(L)'
;IQVASGPDPLAALVAHDWGGAVAWNLANQHPGQLDQLVIINSPHPGPLLKALQSHPAQQAASAYMNFLVQADAEAQLAGNDFEGLFAFLTGQAITPPSPTDSCCAPANPPWLTPEVKAQYRQVWQHGLQGGLNYYRASPLRPATAQDPGALGVQIPPEALRIAVPTLVLWAQDDVALLPCLTEGLDAYIADLKVVPIEHATHWVVHEQVA
;
A
#
# COMPACT_ATOMS: atom_id res chain seq x y z
N ILE A 1 3.69 -17.77 10.78
CA ILE A 1 2.43 -18.51 10.50
C ILE A 1 2.37 -19.76 11.35
N GLN A 2 3.33 -20.68 11.26
CA GLN A 2 3.32 -21.93 12.03
C GLN A 2 3.19 -21.74 13.57
N VAL A 3 3.67 -20.61 14.10
CA VAL A 3 3.50 -20.29 15.52
C VAL A 3 2.05 -19.94 15.86
N ALA A 4 1.31 -19.38 14.90
CA ALA A 4 -0.07 -18.93 15.11
C ALA A 4 -1.11 -20.00 14.71
N SER A 5 -0.85 -20.78 13.64
CA SER A 5 -1.80 -21.73 13.08
C SER A 5 -1.45 -23.21 13.31
N GLY A 6 -0.27 -23.48 13.86
CA GLY A 6 0.23 -24.88 13.96
C GLY A 6 0.65 -25.45 12.61
N PRO A 7 0.56 -26.78 12.41
CA PRO A 7 1.03 -27.45 11.18
C PRO A 7 0.05 -27.32 10.00
N ASP A 8 -1.20 -26.95 10.23
CA ASP A 8 -2.24 -26.88 9.20
C ASP A 8 -2.16 -25.58 8.41
N PRO A 9 -2.55 -25.56 7.13
CA PRO A 9 -2.70 -24.34 6.36
C PRO A 9 -3.69 -23.38 7.02
N LEU A 10 -3.47 -22.07 6.82
CA LEU A 10 -4.48 -21.07 7.17
C LEU A 10 -5.65 -21.17 6.19
N ALA A 11 -6.88 -21.25 6.71
CA ALA A 11 -8.09 -21.25 5.90
C ALA A 11 -8.18 -20.00 4.99
N ALA A 12 -7.73 -18.84 5.50
CA ALA A 12 -7.61 -17.62 4.70
C ALA A 12 -6.55 -16.68 5.30
N LEU A 13 -5.82 -15.98 4.44
CA LEU A 13 -4.99 -14.83 4.81
C LEU A 13 -5.61 -13.57 4.20
N VAL A 14 -6.00 -12.61 5.06
CA VAL A 14 -6.54 -11.31 4.64
C VAL A 14 -5.46 -10.26 4.89
N ALA A 15 -5.16 -9.46 3.88
CA ALA A 15 -4.07 -8.49 3.98
C ALA A 15 -4.37 -7.20 3.20
N HIS A 16 -3.91 -6.07 3.76
CA HIS A 16 -4.08 -4.74 3.22
C HIS A 16 -2.74 -4.02 3.11
N ASP A 17 -2.57 -3.18 2.10
CA ASP A 17 -1.40 -2.32 1.86
C ASP A 17 -0.07 -3.10 1.92
N TRP A 18 0.94 -2.68 2.67
CA TRP A 18 2.20 -3.41 2.83
C TRP A 18 2.03 -4.83 3.39
N GLY A 19 0.98 -5.06 4.21
CA GLY A 19 0.62 -6.41 4.62
C GLY A 19 0.28 -7.30 3.42
N GLY A 20 -0.36 -6.75 2.40
CA GLY A 20 -0.63 -7.45 1.15
C GLY A 20 0.65 -7.74 0.35
N ALA A 21 1.63 -6.83 0.33
CA ALA A 21 2.92 -7.10 -0.30
C ALA A 21 3.63 -8.30 0.34
N VAL A 22 3.56 -8.44 1.67
CA VAL A 22 4.06 -9.62 2.40
C VAL A 22 3.23 -10.86 2.06
N ALA A 23 1.91 -10.72 1.96
CA ALA A 23 1.00 -11.83 1.67
C ALA A 23 1.19 -12.37 0.24
N TRP A 24 1.39 -11.51 -0.75
CA TRP A 24 1.74 -11.92 -2.11
C TRP A 24 3.02 -12.77 -2.14
N ASN A 25 4.05 -12.32 -1.43
CA ASN A 25 5.32 -13.04 -1.35
C ASN A 25 5.15 -14.39 -0.65
N LEU A 26 4.40 -14.46 0.45
CA LEU A 26 4.10 -15.69 1.15
C LEU A 26 3.33 -16.68 0.25
N ALA A 27 2.29 -16.21 -0.44
CA ALA A 27 1.48 -17.05 -1.32
C ALA A 27 2.27 -17.58 -2.52
N ASN A 28 3.26 -16.82 -3.03
CA ASN A 28 4.18 -17.28 -4.05
C ASN A 28 5.15 -18.36 -3.52
N GLN A 29 5.82 -18.08 -2.39
CA GLN A 29 6.89 -18.95 -1.89
C GLN A 29 6.37 -20.17 -1.12
N HIS A 30 5.22 -20.07 -0.49
CA HIS A 30 4.66 -21.09 0.39
C HIS A 30 3.17 -21.33 0.14
N PRO A 31 2.76 -21.66 -1.12
CA PRO A 31 1.33 -21.80 -1.46
C PRO A 31 0.60 -22.85 -0.61
N GLY A 32 1.28 -23.90 -0.17
CA GLY A 32 0.70 -24.95 0.68
C GLY A 32 0.42 -24.53 2.14
N GLN A 33 0.73 -23.28 2.53
CA GLN A 33 0.41 -22.76 3.86
C GLN A 33 -0.90 -21.96 3.89
N LEU A 34 -1.56 -21.77 2.76
CA LEU A 34 -2.79 -21.00 2.62
C LEU A 34 -3.81 -21.74 1.77
N ASP A 35 -5.06 -21.83 2.22
CA ASP A 35 -6.17 -22.31 1.40
C ASP A 35 -6.72 -21.18 0.52
N GLN A 36 -6.75 -19.96 1.02
CA GLN A 36 -7.25 -18.77 0.32
C GLN A 36 -6.44 -17.52 0.66
N LEU A 37 -6.35 -16.60 -0.32
CA LEU A 37 -5.74 -15.29 -0.16
C LEU A 37 -6.77 -14.20 -0.44
N VAL A 38 -6.91 -13.24 0.47
CA VAL A 38 -7.74 -12.04 0.29
C VAL A 38 -6.85 -10.81 0.38
N ILE A 39 -6.81 -10.06 -0.70
CA ILE A 39 -6.01 -8.83 -0.80
C ILE A 39 -6.92 -7.63 -0.91
N ILE A 40 -6.66 -6.62 -0.10
CA ILE A 40 -7.40 -5.36 -0.06
C ILE A 40 -6.40 -4.24 -0.41
N ASN A 41 -6.64 -3.51 -1.48
CA ASN A 41 -5.82 -2.37 -1.93
C ASN A 41 -4.31 -2.56 -1.70
N SER A 42 -3.79 -3.66 -2.26
CA SER A 42 -2.35 -3.94 -2.28
C SER A 42 -1.96 -4.53 -3.63
N PRO A 43 -1.11 -3.85 -4.39
CA PRO A 43 -0.82 -4.26 -5.75
C PRO A 43 0.02 -5.54 -5.79
N HIS A 44 -0.30 -6.40 -6.73
CA HIS A 44 0.58 -7.48 -7.11
C HIS A 44 1.88 -6.90 -7.72
N PRO A 45 3.07 -7.45 -7.41
CA PRO A 45 4.34 -6.85 -7.85
C PRO A 45 4.50 -6.76 -9.37
N GLY A 46 3.88 -7.63 -10.15
CA GLY A 46 3.94 -7.60 -11.61
C GLY A 46 3.26 -6.36 -12.22
N PRO A 47 1.95 -6.15 -12.05
CA PRO A 47 1.26 -4.93 -12.47
C PRO A 47 1.87 -3.66 -11.89
N LEU A 48 2.25 -3.65 -10.60
CA LEU A 48 2.90 -2.50 -9.99
C LEU A 48 4.20 -2.13 -10.70
N LEU A 49 5.10 -3.10 -10.90
CA LEU A 49 6.36 -2.88 -11.62
C LEU A 49 6.10 -2.32 -13.01
N LYS A 50 5.19 -2.93 -13.79
CA LYS A 50 4.83 -2.48 -15.12
C LYS A 50 4.30 -1.04 -15.11
N ALA A 51 3.41 -0.73 -14.17
CA ALA A 51 2.84 0.61 -14.06
C ALA A 51 3.88 1.66 -13.65
N LEU A 52 4.77 1.35 -12.72
CA LEU A 52 5.87 2.24 -12.33
C LEU A 52 6.88 2.46 -13.46
N GLN A 53 7.01 1.51 -14.39
CA GLN A 53 7.88 1.64 -15.56
C GLN A 53 7.25 2.42 -16.72
N SER A 54 5.92 2.39 -16.88
CA SER A 54 5.29 2.85 -18.13
C SER A 54 3.96 3.57 -18.00
N HIS A 55 3.38 3.74 -16.80
CA HIS A 55 2.07 4.37 -16.62
C HIS A 55 2.19 5.71 -15.89
N PRO A 56 2.15 6.86 -16.59
CA PRO A 56 2.44 8.18 -16.00
C PRO A 56 1.55 8.54 -14.81
N ALA A 57 0.26 8.19 -14.84
CA ALA A 57 -0.64 8.50 -13.73
C ALA A 57 -0.26 7.71 -12.47
N GLN A 58 0.09 6.40 -12.59
CA GLN A 58 0.54 5.64 -11.43
C GLN A 58 1.91 6.10 -10.94
N GLN A 59 2.82 6.49 -11.84
CA GLN A 59 4.10 7.07 -11.44
C GLN A 59 3.89 8.33 -10.60
N ALA A 60 2.97 9.20 -11.02
CA ALA A 60 2.61 10.41 -10.27
C ALA A 60 1.96 10.07 -8.92
N ALA A 61 1.00 9.16 -8.90
CA ALA A 61 0.35 8.68 -7.67
C ALA A 61 1.33 8.05 -6.67
N SER A 62 2.39 7.40 -7.16
CA SER A 62 3.44 6.77 -6.35
C SER A 62 4.62 7.69 -6.00
N ALA A 63 4.62 8.96 -6.40
CA ALA A 63 5.75 9.88 -6.18
C ALA A 63 6.09 10.05 -4.69
N TYR A 64 5.12 9.91 -3.79
CA TYR A 64 5.32 9.96 -2.34
C TYR A 64 6.34 8.93 -1.84
N MET A 65 6.50 7.81 -2.52
CA MET A 65 7.48 6.78 -2.13
C MET A 65 8.91 7.33 -2.14
N ASN A 66 9.21 8.24 -3.08
CA ASN A 66 10.52 8.90 -3.14
C ASN A 66 10.76 9.88 -1.98
N PHE A 67 9.71 10.43 -1.39
CA PHE A 67 9.81 11.20 -0.15
C PHE A 67 10.07 10.28 1.05
N LEU A 68 9.34 9.17 1.16
CA LEU A 68 9.44 8.26 2.32
C LEU A 68 10.80 7.56 2.49
N VAL A 69 11.61 7.52 1.42
CA VAL A 69 12.97 6.95 1.50
C VAL A 69 14.03 7.96 1.94
N GLN A 70 13.69 9.25 2.03
CA GLN A 70 14.64 10.30 2.44
C GLN A 70 15.04 10.12 3.90
N ALA A 71 16.25 10.59 4.21
CA ALA A 71 16.83 10.45 5.55
C ALA A 71 16.04 11.21 6.63
N ASP A 72 15.42 12.33 6.27
CA ASP A 72 14.66 13.22 7.13
C ASP A 72 13.15 13.01 7.10
N ALA A 73 12.66 12.03 6.31
CA ALA A 73 11.23 11.73 6.18
C ALA A 73 10.56 11.47 7.54
N GLU A 74 11.22 10.72 8.44
CA GLU A 74 10.69 10.45 9.77
C GLU A 74 10.48 11.74 10.58
N ALA A 75 11.47 12.62 10.59
CA ALA A 75 11.39 13.88 11.32
C ALA A 75 10.29 14.79 10.76
N GLN A 76 10.12 14.84 9.44
CA GLN A 76 9.07 15.62 8.79
C GLN A 76 7.68 15.08 9.10
N LEU A 77 7.49 13.75 9.08
CA LEU A 77 6.21 13.11 9.36
C LEU A 77 5.83 13.18 10.84
N ALA A 78 6.81 13.05 11.76
CA ALA A 78 6.60 13.11 13.19
C ALA A 78 6.42 14.54 13.71
N GLY A 79 6.78 15.54 12.92
CA GLY A 79 6.69 16.95 13.31
C GLY A 79 5.26 17.36 13.70
N ASN A 80 5.15 18.33 14.62
CA ASN A 80 3.89 18.89 15.08
C ASN A 80 2.89 17.78 15.52
N ASP A 81 3.33 16.91 16.40
CA ASP A 81 2.52 15.82 16.98
C ASP A 81 1.89 14.91 15.90
N PHE A 82 2.69 14.55 14.88
CA PHE A 82 2.30 13.70 13.74
C PHE A 82 1.25 14.29 12.79
N GLU A 83 0.98 15.60 12.86
CA GLU A 83 0.01 16.20 11.93
C GLU A 83 0.45 16.06 10.47
N GLY A 84 1.77 16.07 10.18
CA GLY A 84 2.30 15.78 8.84
C GLY A 84 1.96 14.36 8.37
N LEU A 85 2.04 13.37 9.26
CA LEU A 85 1.67 11.99 8.94
C LEU A 85 0.17 11.83 8.73
N PHE A 86 -0.67 12.46 9.56
CA PHE A 86 -2.12 12.46 9.33
C PHE A 86 -2.51 13.11 8.01
N ALA A 87 -1.89 14.25 7.69
CA ALA A 87 -2.11 14.91 6.40
C ALA A 87 -1.72 14.01 5.22
N PHE A 88 -0.58 13.31 5.33
CA PHE A 88 -0.16 12.34 4.34
C PHE A 88 -1.17 11.19 4.18
N LEU A 89 -1.58 10.57 5.27
CA LEU A 89 -2.52 9.45 5.25
C LEU A 89 -3.91 9.83 4.73
N THR A 90 -4.31 11.08 4.85
CA THR A 90 -5.61 11.58 4.35
C THR A 90 -5.54 12.20 2.95
N GLY A 91 -4.41 12.02 2.24
CA GLY A 91 -4.22 12.54 0.88
C GLY A 91 -4.03 14.06 0.83
N GLN A 92 -3.81 14.71 1.97
CA GLN A 92 -3.39 16.10 2.03
C GLN A 92 -1.89 16.15 1.70
N ALA A 93 -1.48 16.99 0.76
CA ALA A 93 -0.09 17.03 0.31
C ALA A 93 0.88 17.31 1.49
N ILE A 94 2.00 16.60 1.53
CA ILE A 94 3.09 16.81 2.51
C ILE A 94 3.85 18.11 2.25
N THR A 95 3.65 18.74 1.09
CA THR A 95 4.19 20.08 0.82
C THR A 95 3.62 21.08 1.81
N PRO A 96 4.45 21.91 2.46
CA PRO A 96 3.96 23.02 3.26
C PRO A 96 2.94 23.79 2.43
N PRO A 97 1.75 24.14 2.98
CA PRO A 97 0.77 24.89 2.22
C PRO A 97 1.42 26.17 1.71
N SER A 98 1.37 26.36 0.39
CA SER A 98 1.72 27.66 -0.19
C SER A 98 0.79 28.70 0.45
N PRO A 99 1.26 29.90 0.79
CA PRO A 99 0.41 30.95 1.34
C PRO A 99 -0.81 31.29 0.47
N THR A 100 -0.83 30.80 -0.77
CA THR A 100 -1.93 30.97 -1.73
C THR A 100 -2.94 29.81 -1.76
N ASP A 101 -2.67 28.68 -1.08
CA ASP A 101 -3.57 27.51 -1.05
C ASP A 101 -4.59 27.58 0.10
N SER A 102 -5.09 28.77 0.37
CA SER A 102 -6.14 29.01 1.35
C SER A 102 -7.52 28.68 0.76
N CYS A 103 -7.83 27.41 0.52
CA CYS A 103 -9.22 26.96 0.42
C CYS A 103 -9.32 25.45 0.60
N CYS A 104 -9.97 25.04 1.68
CA CYS A 104 -10.51 23.69 1.87
C CYS A 104 -9.46 22.57 1.96
N ALA A 105 -8.72 22.53 3.08
CA ALA A 105 -8.21 21.24 3.54
C ALA A 105 -9.43 20.30 3.63
N PRO A 106 -9.43 19.13 2.96
CA PRO A 106 -10.51 18.18 3.11
C PRO A 106 -10.67 17.88 4.61
N ALA A 107 -11.92 17.93 5.08
CA ALA A 107 -12.21 17.56 6.47
C ALA A 107 -11.62 16.17 6.74
N ASN A 108 -11.12 15.94 7.96
CA ASN A 108 -10.69 14.60 8.33
C ASN A 108 -11.80 13.59 7.96
N PRO A 109 -11.45 12.45 7.36
CA PRO A 109 -12.45 11.45 7.04
C PRO A 109 -13.18 11.02 8.34
N PRO A 110 -14.47 10.67 8.27
CA PRO A 110 -15.29 10.38 9.46
C PRO A 110 -14.70 9.32 10.39
N TRP A 111 -13.97 8.35 9.86
CA TRP A 111 -13.34 7.30 10.65
C TRP A 111 -12.14 7.80 11.47
N LEU A 112 -11.49 8.89 11.07
CA LEU A 112 -10.30 9.44 11.74
C LEU A 112 -10.70 10.38 12.90
N THR A 113 -11.37 9.82 13.91
CA THR A 113 -11.80 10.56 15.11
C THR A 113 -10.61 10.97 15.99
N PRO A 114 -10.80 11.89 16.95
CA PRO A 114 -9.77 12.24 17.92
C PRO A 114 -9.23 11.01 18.70
N GLU A 115 -10.09 10.05 19.03
CA GLU A 115 -9.75 8.83 19.74
C GLU A 115 -8.87 7.92 18.87
N VAL A 116 -9.21 7.77 17.58
CA VAL A 116 -8.41 7.02 16.60
C VAL A 116 -7.05 7.68 16.41
N LYS A 117 -7.02 9.02 16.27
CA LYS A 117 -5.75 9.77 16.21
C LYS A 117 -4.88 9.53 17.45
N ALA A 118 -5.47 9.52 18.64
CA ALA A 118 -4.74 9.26 19.89
C ALA A 118 -4.14 7.86 19.90
N GLN A 119 -4.86 6.84 19.41
CA GLN A 119 -4.35 5.46 19.29
C GLN A 119 -3.17 5.39 18.30
N TYR A 120 -3.27 6.04 17.15
CA TYR A 120 -2.16 6.10 16.19
C TYR A 120 -0.92 6.78 16.80
N ARG A 121 -1.09 7.93 17.48
CA ARG A 121 0.01 8.63 18.15
C ARG A 121 0.69 7.76 19.20
N GLN A 122 -0.09 7.01 19.98
CA GLN A 122 0.45 6.08 20.96
C GLN A 122 1.37 5.03 20.35
N VAL A 123 1.08 4.57 19.14
CA VAL A 123 1.95 3.64 18.39
C VAL A 123 3.14 4.37 17.80
N TRP A 124 2.90 5.49 17.10
CA TRP A 124 3.94 6.20 16.36
C TRP A 124 5.00 6.86 17.22
N GLN A 125 4.69 7.22 18.46
CA GLN A 125 5.70 7.73 19.40
C GLN A 125 6.84 6.75 19.69
N HIS A 126 6.69 5.47 19.35
CA HIS A 126 7.76 4.47 19.39
C HIS A 126 8.66 4.49 18.14
N GLY A 127 8.41 5.39 17.19
CA GLY A 127 9.15 5.60 15.95
C GLY A 127 8.41 5.14 14.71
N LEU A 128 8.73 5.78 13.58
CA LEU A 128 8.18 5.47 12.26
C LEU A 128 9.12 4.62 11.40
N GLN A 129 10.33 4.34 11.89
CA GLN A 129 11.39 3.68 11.14
C GLN A 129 10.94 2.32 10.58
N GLY A 130 10.16 1.54 11.34
CA GLY A 130 9.64 0.24 10.89
C GLY A 130 8.81 0.35 9.61
N GLY A 131 7.86 1.29 9.58
CA GLY A 131 7.04 1.56 8.39
C GLY A 131 7.85 2.11 7.22
N LEU A 132 8.73 3.08 7.48
CA LEU A 132 9.59 3.67 6.44
C LEU A 132 10.56 2.66 5.82
N ASN A 133 11.00 1.67 6.58
CA ASN A 133 11.93 0.65 6.09
C ASN A 133 11.31 -0.26 5.02
N TYR A 134 10.00 -0.44 4.95
CA TYR A 134 9.35 -1.12 3.82
C TYR A 134 9.65 -0.39 2.51
N TYR A 135 9.54 0.94 2.50
CA TYR A 135 9.84 1.76 1.33
C TYR A 135 11.34 1.79 1.02
N ARG A 136 12.20 1.93 2.04
CA ARG A 136 13.67 1.97 1.88
C ARG A 136 14.23 0.65 1.35
N ALA A 137 13.65 -0.48 1.75
CA ALA A 137 14.05 -1.80 1.31
C ALA A 137 13.50 -2.17 -0.08
N SER A 138 12.46 -1.47 -0.55
CA SER A 138 11.82 -1.77 -1.84
C SER A 138 12.39 -0.90 -2.96
N PRO A 139 12.83 -1.48 -4.09
CA PRO A 139 13.17 -0.72 -5.29
C PRO A 139 11.94 -0.33 -6.12
N LEU A 140 10.72 -0.82 -5.77
CA LEU A 140 9.48 -0.55 -6.50
C LEU A 140 8.95 0.84 -6.17
N ARG A 141 9.59 1.86 -6.75
CA ARG A 141 9.19 3.28 -6.67
C ARG A 141 9.47 3.98 -8.00
N PRO A 142 8.86 5.13 -8.28
CA PRO A 142 9.15 5.89 -9.48
C PRO A 142 10.63 6.28 -9.57
N ALA A 143 11.18 6.25 -10.79
CA ALA A 143 12.55 6.69 -11.03
C ALA A 143 12.72 8.20 -10.75
N THR A 144 13.91 8.57 -10.34
CA THR A 144 14.38 9.96 -10.20
C THR A 144 15.65 10.16 -10.99
N ALA A 145 16.16 11.39 -11.05
CA ALA A 145 17.45 11.67 -11.71
C ALA A 145 18.64 10.94 -11.06
N GLN A 146 18.52 10.57 -9.78
CA GLN A 146 19.60 9.95 -8.98
C GLN A 146 19.38 8.46 -8.74
N ASP A 147 18.16 7.95 -8.96
CA ASP A 147 17.78 6.58 -8.65
C ASP A 147 16.89 6.00 -9.75
N PRO A 148 17.29 4.91 -10.40
CA PRO A 148 16.47 4.26 -11.42
C PRO A 148 15.17 3.71 -10.88
N GLY A 149 15.02 3.47 -9.57
CA GLY A 149 13.83 2.90 -8.97
C GLY A 149 13.37 1.65 -9.72
N ALA A 150 12.09 1.59 -10.05
CA ALA A 150 11.47 0.47 -10.76
C ALA A 150 12.04 0.23 -12.17
N LEU A 151 12.66 1.24 -12.82
CA LEU A 151 13.29 1.05 -14.13
C LEU A 151 14.51 0.10 -14.07
N GLY A 152 15.17 0.01 -12.92
CA GLY A 152 16.28 -0.92 -12.69
C GLY A 152 15.85 -2.33 -12.27
N VAL A 153 14.55 -2.57 -12.11
CA VAL A 153 14.03 -3.83 -11.56
C VAL A 153 13.56 -4.78 -12.65
N GLN A 154 13.93 -6.04 -12.52
CA GLN A 154 13.36 -7.16 -13.26
C GLN A 154 12.94 -8.24 -12.26
N ILE A 155 11.71 -8.71 -12.36
CA ILE A 155 11.18 -9.79 -11.53
C ILE A 155 10.99 -11.02 -12.42
N PRO A 156 11.60 -12.16 -12.10
CA PRO A 156 11.44 -13.36 -12.90
C PRO A 156 9.98 -13.85 -12.84
N PRO A 157 9.44 -14.39 -13.94
CA PRO A 157 8.03 -14.78 -14.03
C PRO A 157 7.56 -15.76 -12.96
N GLU A 158 8.45 -16.67 -12.52
CA GLU A 158 8.16 -17.63 -11.45
C GLU A 158 7.92 -16.97 -10.09
N ALA A 159 8.56 -15.81 -9.82
CA ALA A 159 8.35 -15.04 -8.59
C ALA A 159 7.06 -14.22 -8.61
N LEU A 160 6.35 -14.19 -9.73
CA LEU A 160 5.09 -13.47 -9.90
C LEU A 160 3.85 -14.39 -9.88
N ARG A 161 4.02 -15.73 -9.93
CA ARG A 161 2.88 -16.66 -10.00
C ARG A 161 2.28 -16.90 -8.64
N ILE A 162 0.96 -16.84 -8.57
CA ILE A 162 0.16 -17.17 -7.38
C ILE A 162 -0.71 -18.37 -7.71
N ALA A 163 -0.49 -19.48 -7.00
CA ALA A 163 -1.26 -20.71 -7.14
C ALA A 163 -2.46 -20.80 -6.18
N VAL A 164 -2.49 -19.92 -5.18
CA VAL A 164 -3.54 -19.88 -4.15
C VAL A 164 -4.78 -19.20 -4.71
N PRO A 165 -6.00 -19.75 -4.52
CA PRO A 165 -7.25 -19.07 -4.83
C PRO A 165 -7.28 -17.67 -4.20
N THR A 166 -7.51 -16.64 -5.01
CA THR A 166 -7.30 -15.27 -4.58
C THR A 166 -8.52 -14.38 -4.86
N LEU A 167 -8.97 -13.68 -3.82
CA LEU A 167 -9.93 -12.58 -3.91
C LEU A 167 -9.18 -11.26 -3.75
N VAL A 168 -9.35 -10.36 -4.72
CA VAL A 168 -8.85 -8.99 -4.67
C VAL A 168 -10.02 -8.03 -4.50
N LEU A 169 -10.04 -7.28 -3.42
CA LEU A 169 -10.97 -6.19 -3.15
C LEU A 169 -10.23 -4.88 -3.45
N TRP A 170 -10.82 -4.03 -4.32
CA TRP A 170 -10.13 -2.83 -4.78
C TRP A 170 -11.02 -1.60 -4.71
N ALA A 171 -10.68 -0.69 -3.81
CA ALA A 171 -11.31 0.61 -3.66
C ALA A 171 -11.01 1.49 -4.88
N GLN A 172 -12.06 2.02 -5.50
CA GLN A 172 -11.94 2.72 -6.78
C GLN A 172 -11.43 4.16 -6.66
N ASP A 173 -11.59 4.77 -5.47
CA ASP A 173 -11.16 6.14 -5.20
C ASP A 173 -9.79 6.20 -4.49
N ASP A 174 -9.01 5.12 -4.54
CA ASP A 174 -7.64 5.09 -4.02
C ASP A 174 -6.72 5.98 -4.87
N VAL A 175 -6.21 7.05 -4.27
CA VAL A 175 -5.36 8.04 -4.95
C VAL A 175 -3.89 7.61 -5.07
N ALA A 176 -3.47 6.62 -4.28
CA ALA A 176 -2.10 6.09 -4.28
C ALA A 176 -1.96 4.85 -5.16
N LEU A 177 -2.98 3.99 -5.15
CA LEU A 177 -3.00 2.72 -5.84
C LEU A 177 -4.18 2.71 -6.82
N LEU A 178 -3.93 3.18 -8.03
CA LEU A 178 -4.97 3.37 -9.04
C LEU A 178 -5.57 2.04 -9.51
N PRO A 179 -6.84 2.02 -9.96
CA PRO A 179 -7.51 0.80 -10.43
C PRO A 179 -6.79 0.05 -11.57
N CYS A 180 -5.97 0.74 -12.36
CA CYS A 180 -5.14 0.11 -13.40
C CYS A 180 -4.20 -0.97 -12.89
N LEU A 181 -3.90 -0.98 -11.58
CA LEU A 181 -3.05 -2.00 -10.94
C LEU A 181 -3.76 -3.37 -10.80
N THR A 182 -5.05 -3.45 -11.07
CA THR A 182 -5.80 -4.71 -11.14
C THR A 182 -5.83 -5.32 -12.54
N GLU A 183 -5.40 -4.57 -13.56
CA GLU A 183 -5.41 -5.04 -14.93
C GLU A 183 -4.36 -6.13 -15.17
N GLY A 184 -4.75 -7.20 -15.84
CA GLY A 184 -3.87 -8.30 -16.21
C GLY A 184 -3.41 -9.18 -15.05
N LEU A 185 -4.08 -9.13 -13.89
CA LEU A 185 -3.81 -10.02 -12.74
C LEU A 185 -4.02 -11.51 -13.09
N ASP A 186 -4.93 -11.81 -14.01
CA ASP A 186 -5.22 -13.16 -14.52
C ASP A 186 -4.02 -13.81 -15.21
N ALA A 187 -3.04 -13.04 -15.66
CA ALA A 187 -1.78 -13.57 -16.18
C ALA A 187 -0.89 -14.19 -15.08
N TYR A 188 -1.11 -13.81 -13.82
CA TYR A 188 -0.30 -14.26 -12.67
C TYR A 188 -1.06 -15.21 -11.73
N ILE A 189 -2.40 -15.15 -11.72
CA ILE A 189 -3.27 -15.80 -10.74
C ILE A 189 -4.35 -16.58 -11.47
N ALA A 190 -4.29 -17.91 -11.42
CA ALA A 190 -5.19 -18.78 -12.18
C ALA A 190 -6.62 -18.79 -11.62
N ASP A 191 -6.78 -18.80 -10.29
CA ASP A 191 -8.07 -18.74 -9.62
C ASP A 191 -8.21 -17.35 -8.94
N LEU A 192 -8.70 -16.40 -9.73
CA LEU A 192 -8.78 -14.98 -9.36
C LEU A 192 -10.22 -14.47 -9.40
N LYS A 193 -10.60 -13.78 -8.35
CA LYS A 193 -11.79 -12.92 -8.35
C LYS A 193 -11.37 -11.50 -7.96
N VAL A 194 -11.70 -10.51 -8.78
CA VAL A 194 -11.53 -9.08 -8.48
C VAL A 194 -12.89 -8.46 -8.23
N VAL A 195 -13.05 -7.75 -7.12
CA VAL A 195 -14.28 -7.04 -6.75
C VAL A 195 -13.94 -5.57 -6.53
N PRO A 196 -14.41 -4.67 -7.40
CA PRO A 196 -14.30 -3.23 -7.18
C PRO A 196 -15.20 -2.82 -6.01
N ILE A 197 -14.73 -1.88 -5.20
CA ILE A 197 -15.49 -1.25 -4.12
C ILE A 197 -15.62 0.23 -4.47
N GLU A 198 -16.83 0.60 -4.86
CA GLU A 198 -17.15 1.98 -5.23
C GLU A 198 -17.17 2.90 -3.99
N HIS A 199 -16.84 4.16 -4.19
CA HIS A 199 -16.89 5.19 -3.13
C HIS A 199 -16.07 4.84 -1.90
N ALA A 200 -14.94 4.17 -2.10
CA ALA A 200 -13.98 3.82 -1.06
C ALA A 200 -12.56 4.25 -1.47
N THR A 201 -11.81 4.74 -0.50
CA THR A 201 -10.41 5.14 -0.67
C THR A 201 -9.45 4.02 -0.24
N HIS A 202 -8.16 4.32 -0.17
CA HIS A 202 -7.16 3.41 0.41
C HIS A 202 -7.56 2.90 1.81
N TRP A 203 -8.35 3.67 2.54
CA TRP A 203 -8.80 3.37 3.90
C TRP A 203 -10.10 2.56 3.96
N VAL A 204 -10.45 1.84 2.89
CA VAL A 204 -11.64 1.00 2.77
C VAL A 204 -11.90 0.11 3.99
N VAL A 205 -10.84 -0.37 4.65
CA VAL A 205 -10.91 -1.18 5.88
C VAL A 205 -11.47 -0.41 7.10
N HIS A 206 -11.52 0.91 7.03
CA HIS A 206 -12.13 1.80 8.01
C HIS A 206 -13.44 2.41 7.52
N GLU A 207 -13.63 2.51 6.21
CA GLU A 207 -14.76 3.21 5.57
C GLU A 207 -15.95 2.29 5.33
N GLN A 208 -15.71 1.02 5.02
CA GLN A 208 -16.71 0.03 4.59
C GLN A 208 -16.70 -1.17 5.55
N VAL A 209 -16.98 -0.93 6.85
CA VAL A 209 -16.94 -1.93 7.92
C VAL A 209 -18.26 -2.67 8.14
N ALA A 210 -19.31 -2.42 7.37
CA ALA A 210 -20.63 -3.03 7.48
C ALA A 210 -20.87 -4.12 6.44
#